data_1f8ac00e2da369a06ae75b11564d223d
#
_entry.id   1f8ac00e2da369a06ae75b11564d223d
#
_cell.length_a   1.000
_cell.length_b   1.000
_cell.length_c   1.000
_cell.angle_alpha   90.00
_cell.angle_beta   90.00
_cell.angle_gamma   90.00
#
_symmetry.space_group_name_H-M   'P 1'
#
loop_
_entity.id
_entity.type
_entity.pdbx_description
1 polymer ?
#
loop_
_entity_poly.entity_id
_entity_poly.type
_entity_poly.pdbx_seq_one_letter_code
_entity_poly.pdbx_strand_id
1 'polypeptide(L)'
;MAGRTLILLLTAGLMAWAVPVRAVQPDEILPDPKLEERARDISAELRCLVCQNQSIDDSDAPLARDLRVLVRERLVEGDSDSQVIDFVVARYGEFVLLNPRFAPHTYLLWLGPPLILLISIIALIGVYRRRDPVLNKEQHKALSAAEKRKLKKLLDQG
;
A
#
# COMPACT_ATOMS: atom_id res chain seq x y z
N MET A 1 23.27 31.74 -11.81
CA MET A 1 22.04 31.14 -12.36
C MET A 1 22.33 30.05 -13.38
N ALA A 2 23.35 30.17 -14.21
CA ALA A 2 23.72 29.17 -15.24
C ALA A 2 24.05 27.74 -14.71
N GLY A 3 24.66 27.62 -13.52
CA GLY A 3 25.00 26.29 -12.96
C GLY A 3 23.78 25.48 -12.54
N ARG A 4 22.71 26.12 -12.04
CA ARG A 4 21.47 25.42 -11.64
C ARG A 4 20.68 24.92 -12.85
N THR A 5 20.68 25.65 -13.96
CA THR A 5 20.04 25.22 -15.22
C THR A 5 20.81 24.06 -15.88
N LEU A 6 22.15 24.06 -15.80
CA LEU A 6 22.96 22.97 -16.31
C LEU A 6 22.74 21.67 -15.54
N ILE A 7 22.64 21.73 -14.22
CA ILE A 7 22.34 20.56 -13.37
C ILE A 7 20.94 20.00 -13.66
N LEU A 8 19.94 20.87 -13.83
CA LEU A 8 18.57 20.45 -14.16
C LEU A 8 18.49 19.80 -15.55
N LEU A 9 19.26 20.28 -16.53
CA LEU A 9 19.32 19.67 -17.86
C LEU A 9 20.06 18.32 -17.84
N LEU A 10 21.12 18.19 -17.05
CA LEU A 10 21.82 16.92 -16.85
C LEU A 10 20.97 15.87 -16.14
N THR A 11 20.22 16.25 -15.08
CA THR A 11 19.32 15.33 -14.37
C THR A 11 18.12 14.93 -15.23
N ALA A 12 17.56 15.85 -16.00
CA ALA A 12 16.48 15.55 -16.96
C ALA A 12 16.97 14.61 -18.08
N GLY A 13 18.19 14.80 -18.58
CA GLY A 13 18.81 13.91 -19.57
C GLY A 13 19.06 12.50 -19.04
N LEU A 14 19.49 12.35 -17.78
CA LEU A 14 19.69 11.03 -17.16
C LEU A 14 18.38 10.25 -16.95
N MET A 15 17.29 10.95 -16.63
CA MET A 15 15.96 10.32 -16.48
C MET A 15 15.36 9.86 -17.83
N ALA A 16 15.72 10.48 -18.93
CA ALA A 16 15.21 10.12 -20.26
C ALA A 16 15.79 8.78 -20.81
N TRP A 17 16.83 8.24 -20.19
CA TRP A 17 17.49 7.00 -20.62
C TRP A 17 17.07 5.76 -19.81
N ALA A 18 16.05 5.84 -18.98
CA ALA A 18 15.48 4.68 -18.31
C ALA A 18 14.72 3.80 -19.31
N VAL A 19 15.45 2.88 -19.98
CA VAL A 19 14.84 1.84 -20.82
C VAL A 19 14.10 0.87 -19.89
N PRO A 20 12.81 0.58 -20.10
CA PRO A 20 12.12 -0.43 -19.31
C PRO A 20 12.77 -1.80 -19.57
N VAL A 21 13.42 -2.34 -18.56
CA VAL A 21 13.92 -3.72 -18.57
C VAL A 21 12.70 -4.64 -18.43
N ARG A 22 12.47 -5.47 -19.47
CA ARG A 22 11.41 -6.49 -19.41
C ARG A 22 12.02 -7.82 -19.04
N ALA A 23 11.49 -8.45 -18.01
CA ALA A 23 11.94 -9.77 -17.55
C ALA A 23 11.42 -10.91 -18.43
N VAL A 24 10.28 -10.72 -19.10
CA VAL A 24 9.67 -11.72 -20.00
C VAL A 24 10.45 -11.84 -21.30
N GLN A 25 10.87 -13.05 -21.64
CA GLN A 25 11.63 -13.33 -22.84
C GLN A 25 10.71 -13.45 -24.06
N PRO A 26 11.18 -13.08 -25.28
CA PRO A 26 10.37 -13.16 -26.51
C PRO A 26 9.86 -14.55 -26.85
N ASP A 27 10.57 -15.60 -26.46
CA ASP A 27 10.22 -17.01 -26.69
C ASP A 27 9.15 -17.55 -25.74
N GLU A 28 8.82 -16.81 -24.67
CA GLU A 28 7.74 -17.13 -23.74
C GLU A 28 6.37 -16.61 -24.24
N ILE A 29 6.37 -15.59 -25.10
CA ILE A 29 5.17 -14.84 -25.48
C ILE A 29 4.22 -15.70 -26.32
N LEU A 30 2.94 -15.76 -25.93
CA LEU A 30 1.93 -16.47 -26.69
C LEU A 30 1.56 -15.74 -27.98
N PRO A 31 1.24 -16.50 -29.09
CA PRO A 31 0.80 -15.89 -30.34
C PRO A 31 -0.54 -15.16 -30.25
N ASP A 32 -1.44 -15.57 -29.34
CA ASP A 32 -2.72 -14.90 -29.09
C ASP A 32 -2.53 -13.75 -28.10
N PRO A 33 -2.71 -12.49 -28.53
CA PRO A 33 -2.51 -11.34 -27.65
C PRO A 33 -3.43 -11.31 -26.43
N LYS A 34 -4.65 -11.87 -26.53
CA LYS A 34 -5.59 -11.92 -25.41
C LYS A 34 -5.16 -12.92 -24.34
N LEU A 35 -4.64 -14.08 -24.76
CA LEU A 35 -4.10 -15.06 -23.83
C LEU A 35 -2.81 -14.54 -23.17
N GLU A 36 -1.97 -13.82 -23.94
CA GLU A 36 -0.75 -13.23 -23.39
C GLU A 36 -1.06 -12.13 -22.37
N GLU A 37 -2.05 -11.25 -22.61
CA GLU A 37 -2.50 -10.25 -21.65
C GLU A 37 -2.94 -10.92 -20.34
N ARG A 38 -3.80 -11.95 -20.41
CA ARG A 38 -4.21 -12.75 -19.24
C ARG A 38 -3.03 -13.39 -18.53
N ALA A 39 -2.08 -13.95 -19.28
CA ALA A 39 -0.88 -14.57 -18.72
C ALA A 39 -0.03 -13.55 -17.93
N ARG A 40 0.08 -12.34 -18.44
CA ARG A 40 0.81 -11.26 -17.77
C ARG A 40 0.08 -10.77 -16.52
N ASP A 41 -1.23 -10.61 -16.58
CA ASP A 41 -2.04 -10.22 -15.42
C ASP A 41 -1.89 -11.24 -14.28
N ILE A 42 -2.02 -12.53 -14.59
CA ILE A 42 -1.80 -13.60 -13.60
C ILE A 42 -0.36 -13.59 -13.07
N SER A 43 0.63 -13.41 -13.96
CA SER A 43 2.05 -13.39 -13.58
C SER A 43 2.39 -12.19 -12.67
N ALA A 44 1.70 -11.07 -12.82
CA ALA A 44 1.84 -9.90 -11.96
C ALA A 44 1.28 -10.14 -10.53
N GLU A 45 0.32 -11.06 -10.37
CA GLU A 45 -0.24 -11.44 -9.07
C GLU A 45 0.58 -12.52 -8.35
N LEU A 46 1.46 -13.23 -9.06
CA LEU A 46 2.25 -14.33 -8.53
C LEU A 46 3.64 -13.85 -8.10
N ARG A 47 4.08 -14.30 -6.93
CA ARG A 47 5.38 -13.98 -6.33
C ARG A 47 6.46 -14.91 -6.85
N CYS A 48 7.61 -14.34 -7.20
CA CYS A 48 8.83 -15.09 -7.37
C CYS A 48 9.34 -15.61 -6.03
N LEU A 49 9.37 -16.90 -5.81
CA LEU A 49 9.69 -17.52 -4.52
C LEU A 49 11.16 -17.39 -4.10
N VAL A 50 12.05 -17.07 -5.04
CA VAL A 50 13.51 -16.91 -4.82
C VAL A 50 13.96 -15.46 -4.94
N CYS A 51 13.03 -14.52 -5.14
CA CYS A 51 13.29 -13.10 -5.32
C CYS A 51 12.83 -12.30 -4.09
N GLN A 52 13.26 -11.04 -3.99
CA GLN A 52 12.87 -10.14 -2.90
C GLN A 52 11.46 -9.58 -3.13
N ASN A 53 10.43 -10.42 -3.03
CA ASN A 53 9.01 -10.02 -3.12
C ASN A 53 8.59 -9.42 -4.49
N GLN A 54 9.31 -9.73 -5.57
CA GLN A 54 8.94 -9.34 -6.93
C GLN A 54 7.88 -10.28 -7.49
N SER A 55 7.10 -9.80 -8.48
CA SER A 55 6.22 -10.65 -9.28
C SER A 55 7.05 -11.56 -10.20
N ILE A 56 6.47 -12.65 -10.66
CA ILE A 56 7.12 -13.48 -11.68
C ILE A 56 7.16 -12.76 -13.04
N ASP A 57 6.30 -11.75 -13.27
CA ASP A 57 6.34 -10.95 -14.50
C ASP A 57 7.54 -9.98 -14.53
N ASP A 58 7.99 -9.51 -13.35
CA ASP A 58 9.10 -8.56 -13.21
C ASP A 58 10.45 -9.21 -12.93
N SER A 59 10.47 -10.53 -12.67
CA SER A 59 11.68 -11.26 -12.28
C SER A 59 12.27 -12.04 -13.45
N ASP A 60 13.60 -11.92 -13.64
CA ASP A 60 14.39 -12.68 -14.61
C ASP A 60 14.95 -14.00 -14.03
N ALA A 61 14.63 -14.34 -12.77
CA ALA A 61 15.05 -15.58 -12.15
C ALA A 61 14.54 -16.81 -12.92
N PRO A 62 15.35 -17.90 -13.02
CA PRO A 62 14.93 -19.12 -13.73
C PRO A 62 13.58 -19.68 -13.25
N LEU A 63 13.36 -19.71 -11.93
CA LEU A 63 12.08 -20.18 -11.36
C LEU A 63 10.90 -19.27 -11.74
N ALA A 64 11.11 -17.95 -11.86
CA ALA A 64 10.06 -17.04 -12.33
C ALA A 64 9.69 -17.34 -13.78
N ARG A 65 10.68 -17.61 -14.62
CA ARG A 65 10.46 -18.03 -16.00
C ARG A 65 9.67 -19.34 -16.08
N ASP A 66 10.05 -20.36 -15.31
CA ASP A 66 9.35 -21.66 -15.29
C ASP A 66 7.88 -21.48 -14.88
N LEU A 67 7.61 -20.62 -13.91
CA LEU A 67 6.24 -20.30 -13.49
C LEU A 67 5.47 -19.53 -14.56
N ARG A 68 6.11 -18.58 -15.27
CA ARG A 68 5.47 -17.86 -16.39
C ARG A 68 5.11 -18.80 -17.55
N VAL A 69 5.98 -19.74 -17.87
CA VAL A 69 5.70 -20.77 -18.89
C VAL A 69 4.54 -21.66 -18.44
N LEU A 70 4.55 -22.11 -17.19
CA LEU A 70 3.47 -22.93 -16.63
C LEU A 70 2.10 -22.21 -16.69
N VAL A 71 2.04 -20.91 -16.35
CA VAL A 71 0.82 -20.10 -16.46
C VAL A 71 0.30 -20.09 -17.90
N ARG A 72 1.18 -19.90 -18.88
CA ARG A 72 0.83 -19.87 -20.30
C ARG A 72 0.35 -21.24 -20.80
N GLU A 73 1.00 -22.31 -20.42
CA GLU A 73 0.57 -23.68 -20.73
C GLU A 73 -0.85 -23.96 -20.25
N ARG A 74 -1.15 -23.61 -18.98
CA ARG A 74 -2.48 -23.81 -18.41
C ARG A 74 -3.56 -22.98 -19.13
N LEU A 75 -3.24 -21.74 -19.51
CA LEU A 75 -4.16 -20.90 -20.28
C LEU A 75 -4.42 -21.44 -21.68
N VAL A 76 -3.42 -22.01 -22.35
CA VAL A 76 -3.56 -22.65 -23.66
C VAL A 76 -4.39 -23.94 -23.55
N GLU A 77 -4.31 -24.68 -22.44
CA GLU A 77 -5.17 -25.82 -22.13
C GLU A 77 -6.65 -25.44 -21.93
N GLY A 78 -6.94 -24.14 -21.76
CA GLY A 78 -8.30 -23.62 -21.65
C GLY A 78 -8.74 -23.31 -20.22
N ASP A 79 -7.84 -23.31 -19.25
CA ASP A 79 -8.15 -22.95 -17.88
C ASP A 79 -8.58 -21.50 -17.75
N SER A 80 -9.47 -21.22 -16.80
CA SER A 80 -9.78 -19.87 -16.36
C SER A 80 -8.66 -19.33 -15.47
N ASP A 81 -8.56 -17.99 -15.33
CA ASP A 81 -7.55 -17.31 -14.51
C ASP A 81 -7.54 -17.85 -13.07
N SER A 82 -8.72 -18.05 -12.48
CA SER A 82 -8.84 -18.61 -11.13
C SER A 82 -8.33 -20.06 -11.04
N GLN A 83 -8.57 -20.89 -12.06
CA GLN A 83 -8.09 -22.27 -12.10
C GLN A 83 -6.56 -22.32 -12.22
N VAL A 84 -5.97 -21.44 -13.03
CA VAL A 84 -4.51 -21.33 -13.15
C VAL A 84 -3.89 -20.95 -11.80
N ILE A 85 -4.45 -19.92 -11.14
CA ILE A 85 -3.95 -19.49 -9.82
C ILE A 85 -4.15 -20.61 -8.78
N ASP A 86 -5.29 -21.30 -8.77
CA ASP A 86 -5.54 -22.42 -7.85
C ASP A 86 -4.56 -23.56 -8.07
N PHE A 87 -4.24 -23.87 -9.32
CA PHE A 87 -3.25 -24.88 -9.66
C PHE A 87 -1.85 -24.54 -9.12
N VAL A 88 -1.42 -23.27 -9.29
CA VAL A 88 -0.13 -22.80 -8.79
C VAL A 88 -0.11 -22.80 -7.26
N VAL A 89 -1.18 -22.33 -6.62
CA VAL A 89 -1.32 -22.33 -5.16
C VAL A 89 -1.31 -23.76 -4.59
N ALA A 90 -1.99 -24.71 -5.22
CA ALA A 90 -1.99 -26.10 -4.77
C ALA A 90 -0.59 -26.74 -4.81
N ARG A 91 0.28 -26.31 -5.73
CA ARG A 91 1.63 -26.85 -5.92
C ARG A 91 2.70 -26.15 -5.08
N TYR A 92 2.60 -24.82 -4.91
CA TYR A 92 3.63 -23.98 -4.28
C TYR A 92 3.17 -23.35 -2.95
N GLY A 93 1.91 -23.52 -2.59
CA GLY A 93 1.32 -22.94 -1.38
C GLY A 93 0.85 -21.49 -1.58
N GLU A 94 0.08 -20.97 -0.62
CA GLU A 94 -0.49 -19.60 -0.67
C GLU A 94 0.56 -18.49 -0.68
N PHE A 95 1.79 -18.78 -0.25
CA PHE A 95 2.88 -17.81 -0.26
C PHE A 95 3.28 -17.36 -1.68
N VAL A 96 2.90 -18.13 -2.70
CA VAL A 96 3.09 -17.73 -4.11
C VAL A 96 2.22 -16.55 -4.53
N LEU A 97 1.20 -16.18 -3.76
CA LEU A 97 0.38 -15.01 -4.02
C LEU A 97 1.04 -13.75 -3.45
N LEU A 98 1.11 -12.69 -4.25
CA LEU A 98 1.54 -11.37 -3.78
C LEU A 98 0.49 -10.73 -2.89
N ASN A 99 -0.79 -10.92 -3.22
CA ASN A 99 -1.91 -10.41 -2.47
C ASN A 99 -2.65 -11.56 -1.78
N PRO A 100 -2.84 -11.52 -0.45
CA PRO A 100 -3.60 -12.53 0.26
C PRO A 100 -5.04 -12.58 -0.24
N ARG A 101 -5.56 -13.79 -0.51
CA ARG A 101 -6.96 -13.98 -0.86
C ARG A 101 -7.88 -13.69 0.32
N PHE A 102 -9.11 -13.29 0.01
CA PHE A 102 -10.15 -13.11 1.02
C PHE A 102 -10.65 -14.50 1.46
N ALA A 103 -10.08 -15.02 2.54
CA ALA A 103 -10.36 -16.35 3.08
C ALA A 103 -10.54 -16.30 4.60
N PRO A 104 -11.16 -17.29 5.23
CA PRO A 104 -11.43 -17.26 6.68
C PRO A 104 -10.19 -16.98 7.54
N HIS A 105 -9.04 -17.51 7.17
CA HIS A 105 -7.77 -17.31 7.88
C HIS A 105 -7.16 -15.91 7.66
N THR A 106 -7.59 -15.15 6.62
CA THR A 106 -7.13 -13.79 6.35
C THR A 106 -8.11 -12.72 6.79
N TYR A 107 -9.28 -13.06 7.36
CA TYR A 107 -10.28 -12.07 7.81
C TYR A 107 -9.71 -11.06 8.81
N LEU A 108 -8.85 -11.50 9.72
CA LEU A 108 -8.23 -10.61 10.70
C LEU A 108 -7.34 -9.56 10.02
N LEU A 109 -6.67 -9.92 8.93
CA LEU A 109 -5.83 -9.01 8.14
C LEU A 109 -6.67 -7.91 7.48
N TRP A 110 -7.84 -8.28 6.92
CA TRP A 110 -8.69 -7.35 6.18
C TRP A 110 -9.61 -6.52 7.07
N LEU A 111 -10.17 -7.14 8.11
CA LEU A 111 -11.12 -6.48 9.02
C LEU A 111 -10.44 -5.80 10.21
N GLY A 112 -9.24 -6.22 10.58
CA GLY A 112 -8.50 -5.67 11.72
C GLY A 112 -8.25 -4.16 11.62
N PRO A 113 -7.62 -3.65 10.55
CA PRO A 113 -7.35 -2.22 10.42
C PRO A 113 -8.60 -1.33 10.47
N PRO A 114 -9.69 -1.61 9.72
CA PRO A 114 -10.89 -0.79 9.79
C PRO A 114 -11.59 -0.86 11.16
N LEU A 115 -11.54 -2.02 11.85
CA LEU A 115 -12.09 -2.15 13.19
C LEU A 115 -11.32 -1.31 14.22
N ILE A 116 -9.98 -1.36 14.17
CA ILE A 116 -9.12 -0.54 15.05
C ILE A 116 -9.37 0.94 14.78
N LEU A 117 -9.48 1.34 13.52
CA LEU A 117 -9.78 2.72 13.14
C LEU A 117 -11.13 3.17 13.71
N LEU A 118 -12.17 2.34 13.60
CA LEU A 118 -13.50 2.62 14.13
C LEU A 118 -13.47 2.81 15.66
N ILE A 119 -12.83 1.89 16.37
CA ILE A 119 -12.67 1.96 17.84
C ILE A 119 -11.92 3.24 18.23
N SER A 120 -10.85 3.58 17.50
CA SER A 120 -10.05 4.78 17.75
C SER A 120 -10.87 6.06 17.57
N ILE A 121 -11.68 6.14 16.52
CA ILE A 121 -12.59 7.28 16.27
C ILE A 121 -13.61 7.40 17.39
N ILE A 122 -14.26 6.30 17.81
CA ILE A 122 -15.24 6.28 18.89
C ILE A 122 -14.59 6.75 20.21
N ALA A 123 -13.39 6.24 20.51
CA ALA A 123 -12.64 6.64 21.70
C ALA A 123 -12.29 8.14 21.66
N LEU A 124 -11.83 8.64 20.52
CA LEU A 124 -11.49 10.05 20.33
C LEU A 124 -12.71 10.97 20.53
N ILE A 125 -13.85 10.61 19.94
CA ILE A 125 -15.11 11.34 20.13
C ILE A 125 -15.51 11.31 21.60
N GLY A 126 -15.38 10.15 22.26
CA GLY A 126 -15.68 10.01 23.69
C GLY A 126 -14.81 10.91 24.57
N VAL A 127 -13.51 10.99 24.29
CA VAL A 127 -12.58 11.89 24.99
C VAL A 127 -12.90 13.36 24.72
N TYR A 128 -13.19 13.72 23.47
CA TYR A 128 -13.56 15.08 23.09
C TYR A 128 -14.85 15.53 23.81
N ARG A 129 -15.89 14.70 23.78
CA ARG A 129 -17.17 15.00 24.48
C ARG A 129 -17.05 15.10 26.00
N ARG A 130 -16.06 14.44 26.61
CA ARG A 130 -15.79 14.53 28.04
C ARG A 130 -14.96 15.76 28.43
N ARG A 131 -14.18 16.36 27.51
CA ARG A 131 -13.34 17.52 27.78
C ARG A 131 -14.11 18.85 27.79
N ASP A 132 -15.19 18.97 27.04
CA ASP A 132 -15.95 20.22 26.92
C ASP A 132 -16.52 20.80 28.25
N PRO A 133 -17.00 20.00 29.23
CA PRO A 133 -17.55 20.59 30.44
C PRO A 133 -16.49 21.08 31.45
N VAL A 134 -15.23 20.60 31.37
CA VAL A 134 -14.20 20.96 32.38
C VAL A 134 -13.48 22.24 31.99
N LEU A 135 -13.10 22.41 30.73
CA LEU A 135 -12.40 23.61 30.26
C LEU A 135 -13.31 24.86 30.24
N ASN A 136 -14.60 24.66 29.94
CA ASN A 136 -15.54 25.78 29.92
C ASN A 136 -15.96 26.26 31.33
N LYS A 137 -15.85 25.38 32.33
CA LYS A 137 -16.18 25.74 33.73
C LYS A 137 -15.08 26.54 34.43
N GLU A 138 -13.82 26.38 34.04
CA GLU A 138 -12.71 27.13 34.58
C GLU A 138 -12.53 28.50 33.89
N GLN A 139 -12.81 28.60 32.59
CA GLN A 139 -12.67 29.86 31.83
C GLN A 139 -13.79 30.89 32.16
N HIS A 140 -14.92 30.45 32.69
CA HIS A 140 -16.02 31.35 33.06
C HIS A 140 -16.14 31.60 34.57
N LYS A 141 -15.16 31.18 35.38
CA LYS A 141 -15.16 31.58 36.77
C LYS A 141 -14.79 33.03 36.82
N ALA A 142 -15.82 33.89 36.93
CA ALA A 142 -15.60 35.34 37.07
C ALA A 142 -14.60 35.61 38.20
N LEU A 143 -13.58 36.43 37.94
CA LEU A 143 -12.55 36.78 38.90
C LEU A 143 -13.18 37.14 40.24
N SER A 144 -12.72 36.50 41.30
CA SER A 144 -13.19 36.78 42.64
C SER A 144 -12.95 38.24 43.03
N ALA A 145 -13.68 38.77 43.99
CA ALA A 145 -13.52 40.16 44.45
C ALA A 145 -12.09 40.45 44.94
N ALA A 146 -11.39 39.43 45.46
CA ALA A 146 -9.97 39.56 45.86
C ALA A 146 -9.01 39.63 44.68
N GLU A 147 -9.24 38.86 43.63
CA GLU A 147 -8.45 38.86 42.40
C GLU A 147 -8.63 40.17 41.61
N LYS A 148 -9.86 40.69 41.54
CA LYS A 148 -10.14 42.01 40.95
C LYS A 148 -9.40 43.13 41.67
N ARG A 149 -9.33 43.11 43.03
CA ARG A 149 -8.57 44.08 43.81
C ARG A 149 -7.07 43.98 43.58
N LYS A 150 -6.52 42.75 43.45
CA LYS A 150 -5.11 42.53 43.13
C LYS A 150 -4.78 43.06 41.72
N LEU A 151 -5.61 42.75 40.75
CA LEU A 151 -5.46 43.22 39.37
C LEU A 151 -5.48 44.74 39.29
N LYS A 152 -6.42 45.39 40.00
CA LYS A 152 -6.51 46.86 40.06
C LYS A 152 -5.26 47.51 40.67
N LYS A 153 -4.71 46.92 41.76
CA LYS A 153 -3.46 47.39 42.36
C LYS A 153 -2.26 47.29 41.43
N LEU A 154 -2.20 46.23 40.62
CA LEU A 154 -1.10 46.05 39.65
C LEU A 154 -1.19 47.02 38.47
N LEU A 155 -2.41 47.37 38.06
CA LEU A 155 -2.65 48.35 37.00
C LEU A 155 -2.41 49.80 37.42
N ASP A 156 -2.58 50.12 38.72
CA ASP A 156 -2.32 51.47 39.27
C ASP A 156 -0.83 51.71 39.59
N GLN A 157 0.02 50.66 39.52
CA GLN A 157 1.47 50.76 39.80
C GLN A 157 2.35 50.75 38.52
N GLY A 158 1.79 50.65 37.33
CA GLY A 158 2.47 50.70 36.04
C GLY A 158 2.07 51.90 35.25
#